data_f2b2f0c002e7cb99872202e5cf496b5f
#
_entry.id   f2b2f0c002e7cb99872202e5cf496b5f
#
_cell.length_a   1.000
_cell.length_b   1.000
_cell.length_c   1.000
_cell.angle_alpha   90.00
_cell.angle_beta   90.00
_cell.angle_gamma   90.00
#
_symmetry.space_group_name_H-M   'P 1'
#
loop_
_entity.id
_entity.type
_entity.pdbx_description
1 polymer ?
#
loop_
_entity_poly.entity_id
_entity_poly.type
_entity_poly.pdbx_seq_one_letter_code
_entity_poly.pdbx_strand_id
1 'polypeptide(L)'
;MSAVESHGGTASKTSVPSPLVALGRWLTTADHVRIGSSLAVGAALWALVSGVVGAVLGFERLDAGSALVNADALTQLFSLHRFALVFGIVAPLMLGIAVWTVPAQLHASNVSLPRLAAFGWWAWLAGSITVFVSYLGNGGPGGGDERFVETYLLGLGIVIVGLVAVAVSVATTVLTRRNGQRLADVPVGAFSSLVAAIGFAFTLPVALGTIAYLWVDFVNARVAFGGADLFDSWLGWSMREPQTLVYSLIAFGVLADAAVRTSRGRQPLRGLMLVGAGIAAVVIFGSVTQQAHIFALGDTPFGTVRTLVPYALFNLVPLLAPLIVMVMSLLGLRTGKPSLSAAFVASFLGAGMIFTGLVGSAAMHVESLDLVGTVFGEAATVYVVYGAVLAAIGAATLHIGSLTGRSLPEVPVILLSLLAFGATVLASLPHYVAGFLDQPAGVASGYDDSGFVGVANLIVALGHALMALVVVAFLALVVASRRGEAVADRYAAGAVS
;
A
#
# COMPACT_ATOMS: atom_id res chain seq x y z
N MET A 1 22.50 67.31 22.36
CA MET A 1 22.76 66.84 21.01
C MET A 1 23.50 65.52 21.13
N SER A 2 22.84 64.39 21.06
CA SER A 2 23.42 63.07 21.00
C SER A 2 22.87 62.39 19.74
N ALA A 3 23.78 62.06 18.83
CA ALA A 3 23.46 61.37 17.56
C ALA A 3 23.05 59.93 17.82
N VAL A 4 21.89 59.54 17.31
CA VAL A 4 21.44 58.19 17.26
C VAL A 4 22.01 57.56 16.00
N GLU A 5 23.00 56.68 16.16
CA GLU A 5 23.50 55.84 15.06
C GLU A 5 22.44 54.77 14.73
N SER A 6 21.85 54.85 13.55
CA SER A 6 21.02 53.82 12.96
C SER A 6 21.89 52.67 12.48
N HIS A 7 21.90 51.55 13.21
CA HIS A 7 22.42 50.29 12.69
C HIS A 7 21.51 49.75 11.60
N GLY A 8 21.90 49.97 10.36
CA GLY A 8 21.35 49.31 9.18
C GLY A 8 21.58 47.80 9.24
N GLY A 9 20.61 47.05 9.64
CA GLY A 9 20.63 45.59 9.56
C GLY A 9 20.74 45.14 8.10
N THR A 10 21.89 44.68 7.68
CA THR A 10 22.08 43.97 6.40
C THR A 10 21.29 42.71 6.44
N ALA A 11 20.16 42.66 5.69
CA ALA A 11 19.43 41.46 5.42
C ALA A 11 20.38 40.43 4.80
N SER A 12 20.76 39.42 5.56
CA SER A 12 21.54 38.29 5.10
C SER A 12 20.81 37.65 3.92
N LYS A 13 21.36 37.83 2.72
CA LYS A 13 20.95 37.06 1.54
C LYS A 13 21.18 35.59 1.86
N THR A 14 20.10 34.86 2.16
CA THR A 14 20.13 33.41 2.27
C THR A 14 20.61 32.84 0.93
N SER A 15 21.89 32.51 0.83
CA SER A 15 22.47 31.89 -0.35
C SER A 15 21.78 30.55 -0.56
N VAL A 16 21.22 30.32 -1.75
CA VAL A 16 20.66 29.04 -2.15
C VAL A 16 21.80 28.01 -2.03
N PRO A 17 21.60 26.94 -1.22
CA PRO A 17 22.65 25.95 -1.02
C PRO A 17 23.01 25.30 -2.36
N SER A 18 24.31 25.01 -2.56
CA SER A 18 24.74 24.30 -3.77
C SER A 18 24.01 22.97 -3.94
N PRO A 19 23.78 22.47 -5.17
CA PRO A 19 23.08 21.21 -5.41
C PRO A 19 23.67 20.03 -4.63
N LEU A 20 24.98 19.99 -4.44
CA LEU A 20 25.68 18.95 -3.66
C LEU A 20 25.35 19.03 -2.16
N VAL A 21 25.27 20.24 -1.61
CA VAL A 21 24.87 20.44 -0.20
C VAL A 21 23.39 20.08 0.00
N ALA A 22 22.54 20.41 -0.96
CA ALA A 22 21.13 20.03 -0.94
C ALA A 22 20.96 18.51 -1.00
N LEU A 23 21.70 17.83 -1.86
CA LEU A 23 21.75 16.36 -1.96
C LEU A 23 22.26 15.74 -0.66
N GLY A 24 23.36 16.22 -0.10
CA GLY A 24 23.89 15.72 1.17
C GLY A 24 22.89 15.84 2.31
N ARG A 25 22.18 16.97 2.41
CA ARG A 25 21.11 17.16 3.41
C ARG A 25 19.92 16.24 3.19
N TRP A 26 19.61 15.88 1.96
CA TRP A 26 18.54 14.93 1.67
C TRP A 26 18.96 13.50 2.01
N LEU A 27 20.18 13.10 1.66
CA LEU A 27 20.72 11.77 1.96
C LEU A 27 20.81 11.50 3.47
N THR A 28 21.11 12.52 4.28
CA THR A 28 21.29 12.39 5.74
C THR A 28 20.06 12.83 6.55
N THR A 29 18.90 13.03 5.89
CA THR A 29 17.72 13.55 6.56
C THR A 29 17.17 12.56 7.60
N ALA A 30 16.80 13.10 8.76
CA ALA A 30 16.01 12.40 9.79
C ALA A 30 14.64 13.06 9.98
N ASP A 31 14.22 13.90 9.05
CA ASP A 31 12.91 14.56 9.05
C ASP A 31 11.83 13.60 8.55
N HIS A 32 10.84 13.35 9.41
CA HIS A 32 9.75 12.42 9.11
C HIS A 32 8.93 12.81 7.88
N VAL A 33 8.76 14.11 7.62
CA VAL A 33 8.01 14.58 6.45
C VAL A 33 8.74 14.20 5.15
N ARG A 34 10.07 14.37 5.14
CA ARG A 34 10.90 13.99 3.99
C ARG A 34 10.99 12.48 3.81
N ILE A 35 11.17 11.73 4.89
CA ILE A 35 11.23 10.25 4.85
C ILE A 35 9.91 9.70 4.34
N GLY A 36 8.79 10.14 4.92
CA GLY A 36 7.45 9.68 4.52
C GLY A 36 7.12 10.02 3.07
N SER A 37 7.42 11.27 2.63
CA SER A 37 7.22 11.67 1.24
C SER A 37 8.13 10.94 0.26
N SER A 38 9.37 10.61 0.64
CA SER A 38 10.28 9.82 -0.20
C SER A 38 9.78 8.39 -0.39
N LEU A 39 9.26 7.73 0.66
CA LEU A 39 8.58 6.44 0.56
C LEU A 39 7.38 6.51 -0.39
N ALA A 40 6.55 7.55 -0.26
CA ALA A 40 5.38 7.73 -1.12
C ALA A 40 5.74 7.97 -2.59
N VAL A 41 6.79 8.75 -2.86
CA VAL A 41 7.29 8.96 -4.24
C VAL A 41 7.91 7.67 -4.80
N GLY A 42 8.71 6.95 -4.02
CA GLY A 42 9.25 5.66 -4.43
C GLY A 42 8.16 4.64 -4.75
N ALA A 43 7.10 4.57 -3.92
CA ALA A 43 5.93 3.73 -4.19
C ALA A 43 5.17 4.18 -5.45
N ALA A 44 5.07 5.48 -5.72
CA ALA A 44 4.47 5.97 -6.96
C ALA A 44 5.28 5.57 -8.21
N LEU A 45 6.62 5.53 -8.12
CA LEU A 45 7.45 5.00 -9.21
C LEU A 45 7.21 3.51 -9.43
N TRP A 46 7.07 2.72 -8.36
CA TRP A 46 6.67 1.31 -8.46
C TRP A 46 5.25 1.14 -9.01
N ALA A 47 4.33 2.08 -8.74
CA ALA A 47 3.00 2.06 -9.35
C ALA A 47 3.05 2.26 -10.87
N LEU A 48 4.00 3.05 -11.38
CA LEU A 48 4.26 3.15 -12.82
C LEU A 48 4.80 1.83 -13.39
N VAL A 49 5.78 1.23 -12.73
CA VAL A 49 6.32 -0.10 -13.12
C VAL A 49 5.21 -1.13 -13.14
N SER A 50 4.41 -1.23 -12.07
CA SER A 50 3.29 -2.17 -11.96
C SER A 50 2.23 -1.93 -13.05
N GLY A 51 1.89 -0.66 -13.31
CA GLY A 51 0.90 -0.33 -14.35
C GLY A 51 1.37 -0.71 -15.76
N VAL A 52 2.65 -0.48 -16.07
CA VAL A 52 3.24 -0.90 -17.36
C VAL A 52 3.31 -2.42 -17.46
N VAL A 53 3.84 -3.09 -16.44
CA VAL A 53 3.95 -4.57 -16.43
C VAL A 53 2.58 -5.21 -16.47
N GLY A 54 1.61 -4.73 -15.70
CA GLY A 54 0.23 -5.24 -15.72
C GLY A 54 -0.45 -5.06 -17.08
N ALA A 55 -0.21 -3.93 -17.77
CA ALA A 55 -0.69 -3.72 -19.13
C ALA A 55 -0.06 -4.73 -20.12
N VAL A 56 1.25 -4.94 -20.05
CA VAL A 56 1.95 -5.94 -20.89
C VAL A 56 1.40 -7.34 -20.64
N LEU A 57 1.25 -7.75 -19.37
CA LEU A 57 0.69 -9.06 -19.00
C LEU A 57 -0.75 -9.25 -19.51
N GLY A 58 -1.58 -8.20 -19.44
CA GLY A 58 -2.93 -8.26 -20.00
C GLY A 58 -2.94 -8.40 -21.53
N PHE A 59 -2.00 -7.75 -22.24
CA PHE A 59 -1.84 -7.92 -23.68
C PHE A 59 -1.30 -9.31 -24.07
N GLU A 60 -0.34 -9.86 -23.30
CA GLU A 60 0.18 -11.22 -23.51
C GLU A 60 -0.92 -12.29 -23.39
N ARG A 61 -1.92 -12.04 -22.56
CA ARG A 61 -3.07 -12.92 -22.37
C ARG A 61 -4.13 -12.84 -23.46
N LEU A 62 -4.00 -11.95 -24.47
CA LEU A 62 -4.98 -11.79 -25.55
C LEU A 62 -4.85 -12.85 -26.64
N ASP A 63 -3.63 -13.28 -26.93
CA ASP A 63 -3.34 -14.21 -28.03
C ASP A 63 -2.17 -15.13 -27.63
N ALA A 64 -2.50 -16.36 -27.31
CA ALA A 64 -1.51 -17.40 -26.94
C ALA A 64 -0.50 -17.71 -28.07
N GLY A 65 -0.71 -17.20 -29.31
CA GLY A 65 0.13 -17.45 -30.49
C GLY A 65 1.11 -16.33 -30.82
N SER A 66 0.92 -15.10 -30.30
CA SER A 66 1.75 -13.92 -30.62
C SER A 66 2.46 -13.38 -29.37
N ALA A 67 3.42 -14.13 -28.86
CA ALA A 67 4.19 -13.70 -27.69
C ALA A 67 5.04 -12.44 -28.00
N LEU A 68 4.73 -11.31 -27.36
CA LEU A 68 5.59 -10.12 -27.32
C LEU A 68 6.82 -10.38 -26.44
N VAL A 69 6.66 -11.27 -25.45
CA VAL A 69 7.68 -11.61 -24.46
C VAL A 69 7.91 -13.12 -24.48
N ASN A 70 9.16 -13.57 -24.35
CA ASN A 70 9.45 -15.00 -24.26
C ASN A 70 8.93 -15.62 -22.94
N ALA A 71 8.74 -16.93 -22.90
CA ALA A 71 8.14 -17.64 -21.77
C ALA A 71 8.89 -17.42 -20.44
N ASP A 72 10.23 -17.40 -20.48
CA ASP A 72 11.06 -17.20 -19.27
C ASP A 72 10.86 -15.80 -18.70
N ALA A 73 10.91 -14.77 -19.58
CA ALA A 73 10.67 -13.39 -19.17
C ALA A 73 9.23 -13.17 -18.70
N LEU A 74 8.26 -13.89 -19.26
CA LEU A 74 6.86 -13.80 -18.84
C LEU A 74 6.67 -14.23 -17.39
N THR A 75 7.24 -15.36 -16.98
CA THR A 75 7.24 -15.82 -15.57
C THR A 75 7.85 -14.77 -14.64
N GLN A 76 8.97 -14.16 -15.05
CA GLN A 76 9.60 -13.09 -14.30
C GLN A 76 8.71 -11.83 -14.19
N LEU A 77 7.97 -11.48 -15.25
CA LEU A 77 7.05 -10.33 -15.21
C LEU A 77 5.85 -10.56 -14.28
N PHE A 78 5.29 -11.75 -14.20
CA PHE A 78 4.22 -12.05 -13.23
C PHE A 78 4.70 -11.88 -11.80
N SER A 79 5.87 -12.42 -11.49
CA SER A 79 6.46 -12.29 -10.16
C SER A 79 6.86 -10.85 -9.84
N LEU A 80 7.46 -10.13 -10.80
CA LEU A 80 7.77 -8.70 -10.67
C LEU A 80 6.50 -7.86 -10.41
N HIS A 81 5.41 -8.15 -11.13
CA HIS A 81 4.14 -7.45 -10.93
C HIS A 81 3.60 -7.65 -9.51
N ARG A 82 3.64 -8.88 -8.99
CA ARG A 82 3.22 -9.19 -7.62
C ARG A 82 4.10 -8.48 -6.58
N PHE A 83 5.42 -8.52 -6.76
CA PHE A 83 6.35 -7.77 -5.91
C PHE A 83 6.05 -6.26 -5.94
N ALA A 84 5.90 -5.70 -7.15
CA ALA A 84 5.61 -4.28 -7.35
C ALA A 84 4.32 -3.85 -6.64
N LEU A 85 3.24 -4.62 -6.78
CA LEU A 85 1.97 -4.33 -6.11
C LEU A 85 2.13 -4.24 -4.58
N VAL A 86 2.81 -5.19 -3.96
CA VAL A 86 2.80 -5.30 -2.50
C VAL A 86 3.99 -4.59 -1.86
N PHE A 87 5.21 -5.01 -2.16
CA PHE A 87 6.42 -4.45 -1.54
C PHE A 87 6.95 -3.21 -2.25
N GLY A 88 6.56 -3.00 -3.51
CA GLY A 88 6.83 -1.76 -4.23
C GLY A 88 5.82 -0.66 -3.90
N ILE A 89 4.52 -0.96 -3.81
CA ILE A 89 3.44 0.04 -3.68
C ILE A 89 2.84 0.04 -2.28
N VAL A 90 1.93 -0.91 -1.95
CA VAL A 90 1.05 -0.74 -0.78
C VAL A 90 1.81 -0.63 0.53
N ALA A 91 2.81 -1.47 0.76
CA ALA A 91 3.55 -1.48 2.02
C ALA A 91 4.35 -0.19 2.25
N PRO A 92 5.24 0.27 1.35
CA PRO A 92 5.99 1.51 1.56
C PRO A 92 5.11 2.75 1.47
N LEU A 93 4.06 2.76 0.63
CA LEU A 93 3.14 3.88 0.50
C LEU A 93 2.39 4.15 1.80
N MET A 94 1.80 3.12 2.39
CA MET A 94 1.04 3.24 3.63
C MET A 94 1.95 3.56 4.81
N LEU A 95 3.10 2.91 4.96
CA LEU A 95 4.09 3.27 5.97
C LEU A 95 4.63 4.69 5.78
N GLY A 96 4.84 5.12 4.54
CA GLY A 96 5.26 6.48 4.21
C GLY A 96 4.23 7.52 4.68
N ILE A 97 2.95 7.27 4.44
CA ILE A 97 1.85 8.10 4.94
C ILE A 97 1.85 8.13 6.48
N ALA A 98 2.01 6.99 7.14
CA ALA A 98 2.06 6.92 8.59
C ALA A 98 3.25 7.73 9.16
N VAL A 99 4.46 7.57 8.62
CA VAL A 99 5.64 8.35 9.02
C VAL A 99 5.40 9.84 8.86
N TRP A 100 4.73 10.25 7.77
CA TRP A 100 4.45 11.64 7.50
C TRP A 100 3.39 12.23 8.43
N THR A 101 2.30 11.49 8.70
CA THR A 101 1.08 12.06 9.33
C THR A 101 1.00 11.83 10.84
N VAL A 102 1.49 10.69 11.35
CA VAL A 102 1.37 10.31 12.76
C VAL A 102 1.98 11.35 13.72
N PRO A 103 3.21 11.88 13.49
CA PRO A 103 3.74 12.91 14.39
C PRO A 103 2.84 14.14 14.48
N ALA A 104 2.33 14.62 13.35
CA ALA A 104 1.42 15.78 13.32
C ALA A 104 0.12 15.51 14.08
N GLN A 105 -0.46 14.30 13.94
CA GLN A 105 -1.67 13.88 14.67
C GLN A 105 -1.47 13.80 16.18
N LEU A 106 -0.25 13.47 16.63
CA LEU A 106 0.11 13.36 18.05
C LEU A 106 0.74 14.64 18.61
N HIS A 107 0.81 15.70 17.81
CA HIS A 107 1.52 16.95 18.16
C HIS A 107 3.00 16.71 18.55
N ALA A 108 3.62 15.71 17.95
CA ALA A 108 5.03 15.40 18.12
C ALA A 108 5.86 16.09 17.03
N SER A 109 7.05 16.54 17.39
CA SER A 109 7.98 17.21 16.44
C SER A 109 8.57 16.28 15.40
N ASN A 110 8.64 14.98 15.70
CA ASN A 110 9.20 13.94 14.81
C ASN A 110 8.75 12.55 15.28
N VAL A 111 9.00 11.52 14.46
CA VAL A 111 8.90 10.12 14.89
C VAL A 111 9.88 9.82 16.04
N SER A 112 9.61 8.80 16.86
CA SER A 112 10.44 8.48 18.02
C SER A 112 11.85 8.02 17.67
N LEU A 113 12.00 7.30 16.57
CA LEU A 113 13.26 6.73 16.08
C LEU A 113 13.58 7.22 14.66
N PRO A 114 13.88 8.53 14.47
CA PRO A 114 13.97 9.11 13.13
C PRO A 114 15.12 8.54 12.30
N ARG A 115 16.24 8.15 12.93
CA ARG A 115 17.35 7.50 12.23
C ARG A 115 16.99 6.08 11.78
N LEU A 116 16.19 5.35 12.56
CA LEU A 116 15.69 4.03 12.17
C LEU A 116 14.72 4.12 11.00
N ALA A 117 13.82 5.12 10.99
CA ALA A 117 12.95 5.38 9.85
C ALA A 117 13.74 5.75 8.58
N ALA A 118 14.79 6.58 8.71
CA ALA A 118 15.69 6.92 7.61
C ALA A 118 16.44 5.69 7.09
N PHE A 119 16.99 4.86 7.99
CA PHE A 119 17.60 3.57 7.61
C PHE A 119 16.60 2.70 6.86
N GLY A 120 15.36 2.59 7.36
CA GLY A 120 14.31 1.80 6.75
C GLY A 120 13.96 2.25 5.33
N TRP A 121 13.90 3.57 5.08
CA TRP A 121 13.75 4.14 3.74
C TRP A 121 14.88 3.73 2.79
N TRP A 122 16.15 3.89 3.22
CA TRP A 122 17.31 3.57 2.39
C TRP A 122 17.43 2.06 2.15
N ALA A 123 17.16 1.24 3.16
CA ALA A 123 17.14 -0.21 3.02
C ALA A 123 16.06 -0.66 2.04
N TRP A 124 14.82 -0.15 2.18
CA TRP A 124 13.76 -0.45 1.22
C TRP A 124 14.14 -0.04 -0.21
N LEU A 125 14.70 1.16 -0.41
CA LEU A 125 15.09 1.63 -1.73
C LEU A 125 16.21 0.76 -2.33
N ALA A 126 17.27 0.51 -1.57
CA ALA A 126 18.38 -0.33 -2.02
C ALA A 126 17.92 -1.75 -2.32
N GLY A 127 17.14 -2.36 -1.42
CA GLY A 127 16.58 -3.69 -1.61
C GLY A 127 15.66 -3.77 -2.84
N SER A 128 14.79 -2.77 -3.04
CA SER A 128 13.90 -2.70 -4.21
C SER A 128 14.65 -2.60 -5.53
N ILE A 129 15.74 -1.82 -5.57
CA ILE A 129 16.62 -1.73 -6.75
C ILE A 129 17.31 -3.09 -6.97
N THR A 130 17.80 -3.73 -5.90
CA THR A 130 18.44 -5.05 -5.98
C THR A 130 17.48 -6.11 -6.53
N VAL A 131 16.23 -6.14 -6.04
CA VAL A 131 15.18 -7.01 -6.57
C VAL A 131 14.89 -6.71 -8.04
N PHE A 132 14.76 -5.44 -8.42
CA PHE A 132 14.53 -5.07 -9.81
C PHE A 132 15.66 -5.54 -10.74
N VAL A 133 16.91 -5.34 -10.31
CA VAL A 133 18.10 -5.80 -11.07
C VAL A 133 18.13 -7.32 -11.20
N SER A 134 17.72 -8.06 -10.17
CA SER A 134 17.68 -9.54 -10.24
C SER A 134 16.71 -10.04 -11.32
N TYR A 135 15.56 -9.39 -11.49
CA TYR A 135 14.62 -9.74 -12.56
C TYR A 135 15.19 -9.50 -13.96
N LEU A 136 16.03 -8.47 -14.15
CA LEU A 136 16.73 -8.24 -15.43
C LEU A 136 17.72 -9.36 -15.77
N GLY A 137 18.23 -10.05 -14.74
CA GLY A 137 19.12 -11.20 -14.87
C GLY A 137 18.43 -12.56 -14.75
N ASN A 138 17.11 -12.65 -14.94
CA ASN A 138 16.34 -13.90 -14.79
C ASN A 138 16.51 -14.54 -13.40
N GLY A 139 16.44 -13.75 -12.34
CA GLY A 139 16.72 -14.18 -10.95
C GLY A 139 15.51 -14.19 -10.02
N GLY A 140 14.30 -13.79 -10.46
CA GLY A 140 13.09 -13.89 -9.65
C GLY A 140 12.68 -15.36 -9.40
N PRO A 141 11.54 -15.60 -8.73
CA PRO A 141 10.97 -16.94 -8.59
C PRO A 141 10.84 -17.65 -9.94
N GLY A 142 11.29 -18.90 -10.02
CA GLY A 142 11.41 -19.62 -11.29
C GLY A 142 12.59 -19.17 -12.17
N GLY A 143 13.49 -18.34 -11.66
CA GLY A 143 14.65 -17.83 -12.40
C GLY A 143 15.72 -18.87 -12.66
N GLY A 144 16.38 -18.79 -13.84
CA GLY A 144 17.39 -19.75 -14.27
C GLY A 144 18.84 -19.34 -13.97
N ASP A 145 19.11 -18.10 -13.59
CA ASP A 145 20.47 -17.66 -13.26
C ASP A 145 20.70 -17.67 -11.74
N GLU A 146 21.55 -18.55 -11.29
CA GLU A 146 21.83 -18.80 -9.87
C GLU A 146 22.25 -17.52 -9.12
N ARG A 147 23.12 -16.70 -9.68
CA ARG A 147 23.64 -15.48 -9.04
C ARG A 147 22.52 -14.42 -8.87
N PHE A 148 21.66 -14.31 -9.87
CA PHE A 148 20.54 -13.38 -9.81
C PHE A 148 19.41 -13.89 -8.92
N VAL A 149 19.22 -15.20 -8.79
CA VAL A 149 18.30 -15.82 -7.80
C VAL A 149 18.76 -15.51 -6.37
N GLU A 150 20.05 -15.66 -6.06
CA GLU A 150 20.60 -15.22 -4.77
C GLU A 150 20.42 -13.71 -4.55
N THR A 151 20.65 -12.91 -5.59
CA THR A 151 20.45 -11.45 -5.56
C THR A 151 19.00 -11.09 -5.28
N TYR A 152 18.02 -11.84 -5.82
CA TYR A 152 16.60 -11.67 -5.53
C TYR A 152 16.29 -11.89 -4.04
N LEU A 153 16.73 -13.01 -3.48
CA LEU A 153 16.49 -13.33 -2.08
C LEU A 153 17.14 -12.31 -1.14
N LEU A 154 18.38 -11.89 -1.44
CA LEU A 154 19.07 -10.84 -0.69
C LEU A 154 18.30 -9.52 -0.76
N GLY A 155 17.92 -9.08 -1.96
CA GLY A 155 17.17 -7.84 -2.19
C GLY A 155 15.84 -7.83 -1.45
N LEU A 156 15.08 -8.94 -1.52
CA LEU A 156 13.81 -9.09 -0.82
C LEU A 156 14.01 -9.04 0.71
N GLY A 157 15.04 -9.69 1.22
CA GLY A 157 15.41 -9.63 2.65
C GLY A 157 15.69 -8.19 3.10
N ILE A 158 16.46 -7.43 2.31
CA ILE A 158 16.77 -6.02 2.60
C ILE A 158 15.48 -5.16 2.58
N VAL A 159 14.57 -5.36 1.61
CA VAL A 159 13.25 -4.69 1.56
C VAL A 159 12.48 -4.92 2.85
N ILE A 160 12.38 -6.18 3.28
CA ILE A 160 11.64 -6.55 4.50
C ILE A 160 12.25 -5.90 5.74
N VAL A 161 13.57 -5.95 5.90
CA VAL A 161 14.27 -5.27 7.01
C VAL A 161 13.98 -3.76 7.01
N GLY A 162 13.98 -3.14 5.83
CA GLY A 162 13.63 -1.73 5.67
C GLY A 162 12.22 -1.40 6.13
N LEU A 163 11.24 -2.17 5.67
CA LEU A 163 9.83 -1.97 6.04
C LEU A 163 9.58 -2.19 7.54
N VAL A 164 10.20 -3.22 8.14
CA VAL A 164 10.12 -3.46 9.59
C VAL A 164 10.72 -2.29 10.38
N ALA A 165 11.86 -1.76 9.95
CA ALA A 165 12.49 -0.62 10.61
C ALA A 165 11.59 0.63 10.61
N VAL A 166 10.92 0.91 9.48
CA VAL A 166 9.93 1.99 9.40
C VAL A 166 8.73 1.70 10.31
N ALA A 167 8.19 0.49 10.26
CA ALA A 167 7.04 0.09 11.07
C ALA A 167 7.32 0.22 12.58
N VAL A 168 8.47 -0.25 13.04
CA VAL A 168 8.91 -0.10 14.44
C VAL A 168 8.99 1.38 14.85
N SER A 169 9.50 2.25 13.96
CA SER A 169 9.54 3.69 14.23
C SER A 169 8.14 4.29 14.37
N VAL A 170 7.19 3.90 13.52
CA VAL A 170 5.77 4.34 13.59
C VAL A 170 5.12 3.84 14.89
N ALA A 171 5.21 2.54 15.18
CA ALA A 171 4.61 1.93 16.37
C ALA A 171 5.15 2.60 17.65
N THR A 172 6.47 2.73 17.77
CA THR A 172 7.13 3.38 18.90
C THR A 172 6.67 4.84 19.05
N THR A 173 6.47 5.56 17.95
CA THR A 173 5.98 6.94 17.97
C THR A 173 4.59 7.01 18.62
N VAL A 174 3.65 6.19 18.14
CA VAL A 174 2.30 6.17 18.71
C VAL A 174 2.30 5.75 20.18
N LEU A 175 3.15 4.81 20.57
CA LEU A 175 3.21 4.33 21.95
C LEU A 175 3.88 5.31 22.91
N THR A 176 4.84 6.12 22.46
CA THR A 176 5.70 6.94 23.34
C THR A 176 5.53 8.45 23.21
N ARG A 177 4.97 8.96 22.09
CA ARG A 177 4.88 10.40 21.78
C ARG A 177 3.45 10.96 21.88
N ARG A 178 2.61 10.39 22.74
CA ARG A 178 1.20 10.76 22.89
C ARG A 178 0.95 12.02 23.74
N ASN A 179 1.96 12.71 24.19
CA ASN A 179 1.84 13.94 25.00
C ASN A 179 0.86 13.80 26.17
N GLY A 180 0.91 12.67 26.89
CA GLY A 180 0.03 12.38 28.03
C GLY A 180 -1.36 11.84 27.66
N GLN A 181 -1.73 11.77 26.38
CA GLN A 181 -3.00 11.18 25.95
C GLN A 181 -3.01 9.66 26.20
N ARG A 182 -4.16 9.11 26.60
CA ARG A 182 -4.37 7.66 26.64
C ARG A 182 -4.45 7.11 25.21
N LEU A 183 -4.15 5.83 25.02
CA LEU A 183 -4.23 5.21 23.70
C LEU A 183 -5.66 5.29 23.11
N ALA A 184 -6.68 5.24 23.96
CA ALA A 184 -8.08 5.44 23.56
C ALA A 184 -8.40 6.88 23.10
N ASP A 185 -7.50 7.85 23.33
CA ASP A 185 -7.73 9.25 23.00
C ASP A 185 -6.94 9.71 21.76
N VAL A 186 -6.09 8.85 21.16
CA VAL A 186 -5.35 9.19 19.94
C VAL A 186 -6.27 9.25 18.71
N PRO A 187 -5.94 10.04 17.67
CA PRO A 187 -6.67 10.04 16.41
C PRO A 187 -6.78 8.66 15.77
N VAL A 188 -7.87 8.41 15.03
CA VAL A 188 -8.12 7.12 14.38
C VAL A 188 -7.00 6.78 13.39
N GLY A 189 -6.47 7.78 12.68
CA GLY A 189 -5.32 7.62 11.77
C GLY A 189 -4.07 7.11 12.48
N ALA A 190 -3.72 7.71 13.63
CA ALA A 190 -2.57 7.26 14.43
C ALA A 190 -2.79 5.84 14.98
N PHE A 191 -4.01 5.52 15.45
CA PHE A 191 -4.33 4.18 15.94
C PHE A 191 -4.29 3.12 14.86
N SER A 192 -4.89 3.37 13.69
CA SER A 192 -4.83 2.47 12.53
C SER A 192 -3.38 2.24 12.07
N SER A 193 -2.56 3.31 12.10
CA SER A 193 -1.12 3.21 11.81
C SER A 193 -0.38 2.36 12.84
N LEU A 194 -0.76 2.42 14.13
CA LEU A 194 -0.20 1.56 15.16
C LEU A 194 -0.51 0.09 14.90
N VAL A 195 -1.79 -0.24 14.64
CA VAL A 195 -2.21 -1.63 14.39
C VAL A 195 -1.50 -2.18 13.15
N ALA A 196 -1.47 -1.41 12.06
CA ALA A 196 -0.72 -1.79 10.86
C ALA A 196 0.77 -2.02 11.17
N ALA A 197 1.42 -1.08 11.84
CA ALA A 197 2.84 -1.16 12.15
C ALA A 197 3.19 -2.37 13.04
N ILE A 198 2.32 -2.71 14.00
CA ILE A 198 2.44 -3.94 14.79
C ILE A 198 2.33 -5.15 13.85
N GLY A 199 1.36 -5.16 12.93
CA GLY A 199 1.21 -6.21 11.95
C GLY A 199 2.46 -6.41 11.08
N PHE A 200 3.02 -5.34 10.52
CA PHE A 200 4.30 -5.40 9.80
C PHE A 200 5.42 -6.01 10.65
N ALA A 201 5.54 -5.57 11.91
CA ALA A 201 6.60 -6.02 12.81
C ALA A 201 6.47 -7.49 13.24
N PHE A 202 5.28 -8.07 13.20
CA PHE A 202 5.05 -9.47 13.53
C PHE A 202 5.10 -10.39 12.30
N THR A 203 4.58 -9.94 11.16
CA THR A 203 4.45 -10.80 9.96
C THR A 203 5.72 -10.83 9.12
N LEU A 204 6.35 -9.69 8.88
CA LEU A 204 7.52 -9.62 8.00
C LEU A 204 8.77 -10.33 8.52
N PRO A 205 9.09 -10.37 9.83
CA PRO A 205 10.18 -11.21 10.32
C PRO A 205 9.99 -12.71 10.04
N VAL A 206 8.75 -13.20 9.96
CA VAL A 206 8.47 -14.59 9.57
C VAL A 206 8.82 -14.81 8.10
N ALA A 207 8.46 -13.86 7.22
CA ALA A 207 8.86 -13.90 5.82
C ALA A 207 10.40 -13.83 5.67
N LEU A 208 11.08 -13.01 6.47
CA LEU A 208 12.54 -12.94 6.48
C LEU A 208 13.18 -14.27 6.89
N GLY A 209 12.60 -14.96 7.89
CA GLY A 209 13.03 -16.31 8.28
C GLY A 209 12.87 -17.30 7.13
N THR A 210 11.75 -17.25 6.40
CA THR A 210 11.52 -18.07 5.21
C THR A 210 12.57 -17.79 4.13
N ILE A 211 12.88 -16.52 3.85
CA ILE A 211 13.92 -16.12 2.89
C ILE A 211 15.27 -16.71 3.30
N ALA A 212 15.63 -16.66 4.59
CA ALA A 212 16.88 -17.21 5.06
C ALA A 212 16.96 -18.75 4.84
N TYR A 213 15.88 -19.48 5.08
CA TYR A 213 15.81 -20.90 4.78
C TYR A 213 15.94 -21.19 3.27
N LEU A 214 15.21 -20.46 2.44
CA LEU A 214 15.27 -20.62 0.98
C LEU A 214 16.68 -20.31 0.45
N TRP A 215 17.33 -19.28 0.97
CA TRP A 215 18.70 -18.93 0.59
C TRP A 215 19.70 -20.01 0.98
N VAL A 216 19.63 -20.53 2.22
CA VAL A 216 20.51 -21.63 2.68
C VAL A 216 20.27 -22.89 1.86
N ASP A 217 19.03 -23.21 1.54
CA ASP A 217 18.68 -24.37 0.71
C ASP A 217 19.24 -24.23 -0.70
N PHE A 218 19.05 -23.07 -1.31
CA PHE A 218 19.48 -22.77 -2.67
C PHE A 218 21.01 -22.79 -2.81
N VAL A 219 21.75 -22.08 -1.96
CA VAL A 219 23.23 -21.97 -2.01
C VAL A 219 23.91 -23.33 -1.76
N ASN A 220 23.28 -24.20 -0.98
CA ASN A 220 23.84 -25.57 -0.73
C ASN A 220 23.35 -26.61 -1.74
N ALA A 221 22.73 -26.19 -2.86
CA ALA A 221 22.15 -27.07 -3.87
C ALA A 221 21.22 -28.15 -3.28
N ARG A 222 20.52 -27.79 -2.20
CA ARG A 222 19.48 -28.64 -1.60
C ARG A 222 18.17 -28.35 -2.28
N VAL A 223 17.29 -29.32 -2.34
CA VAL A 223 15.96 -29.21 -2.93
C VAL A 223 14.84 -29.42 -1.91
N ALA A 224 15.15 -29.22 -0.62
CA ALA A 224 14.17 -29.40 0.46
C ALA A 224 12.94 -28.51 0.30
N PHE A 225 13.09 -27.31 -0.26
CA PHE A 225 12.02 -26.39 -0.56
C PHE A 225 11.66 -26.31 -2.05
N GLY A 226 12.19 -27.19 -2.89
CA GLY A 226 11.83 -27.30 -4.31
C GLY A 226 12.54 -26.33 -5.26
N GLY A 227 13.63 -25.68 -4.83
CA GLY A 227 14.40 -24.74 -5.65
C GLY A 227 13.66 -23.44 -5.95
N ALA A 228 14.17 -22.68 -6.93
CA ALA A 228 13.65 -21.35 -7.29
C ALA A 228 12.19 -21.38 -7.78
N ASP A 229 11.74 -22.45 -8.40
CA ASP A 229 10.38 -22.60 -8.94
C ASP A 229 9.30 -22.53 -7.86
N LEU A 230 9.60 -22.97 -6.64
CA LEU A 230 8.65 -22.96 -5.53
C LEU A 230 8.77 -21.76 -4.59
N PHE A 231 9.64 -20.77 -4.87
CA PHE A 231 9.75 -19.58 -4.02
C PHE A 231 8.43 -18.83 -3.86
N ASP A 232 7.63 -18.72 -4.93
CA ASP A 232 6.30 -18.09 -4.84
C ASP A 232 5.33 -18.87 -3.93
N SER A 233 5.46 -20.20 -3.85
CA SER A 233 4.66 -21.01 -2.94
C SER A 233 5.03 -20.74 -1.49
N TRP A 234 6.31 -20.56 -1.18
CA TRP A 234 6.81 -20.30 0.18
C TRP A 234 6.70 -18.85 0.63
N LEU A 235 6.86 -17.89 -0.28
CA LEU A 235 6.87 -16.45 0.02
C LEU A 235 5.56 -15.73 -0.34
N GLY A 236 4.78 -16.31 -1.24
CA GLY A 236 3.57 -15.69 -1.78
C GLY A 236 2.52 -15.33 -0.73
N TRP A 237 2.49 -16.02 0.42
CA TRP A 237 1.62 -15.69 1.53
C TRP A 237 1.84 -14.25 2.05
N SER A 238 3.07 -13.75 2.00
CA SER A 238 3.41 -12.39 2.44
C SER A 238 2.90 -11.30 1.49
N MET A 239 2.48 -11.67 0.28
CA MET A 239 2.01 -10.79 -0.79
C MET A 239 0.52 -10.96 -1.13
N ARG A 240 -0.25 -11.68 -0.31
CA ARG A 240 -1.70 -11.88 -0.48
C ARG A 240 -2.43 -11.66 0.85
N GLU A 241 -3.74 -11.77 0.84
CA GLU A 241 -4.51 -11.76 2.07
C GLU A 241 -4.09 -12.93 3.00
N PRO A 242 -4.08 -12.67 4.30
CA PRO A 242 -4.59 -11.49 5.03
C PRO A 242 -3.59 -10.32 5.18
N GLN A 243 -2.36 -10.41 4.66
CA GLN A 243 -1.32 -9.40 4.86
C GLN A 243 -1.65 -8.08 4.17
N THR A 244 -2.29 -8.11 3.00
CA THR A 244 -2.64 -6.89 2.27
C THR A 244 -3.63 -6.02 3.04
N LEU A 245 -4.53 -6.60 3.85
CA LEU A 245 -5.34 -5.85 4.82
C LEU A 245 -4.45 -5.14 5.85
N VAL A 246 -3.49 -5.85 6.45
CA VAL A 246 -2.58 -5.26 7.43
C VAL A 246 -1.85 -4.06 6.81
N TYR A 247 -1.33 -4.23 5.60
CA TYR A 247 -0.58 -3.18 4.91
C TYR A 247 -1.46 -1.98 4.54
N SER A 248 -2.72 -2.20 4.16
CA SER A 248 -3.65 -1.16 3.73
C SER A 248 -4.45 -0.51 4.86
N LEU A 249 -4.38 -0.99 6.09
CA LEU A 249 -5.21 -0.52 7.21
C LEU A 249 -5.06 1.00 7.49
N ILE A 250 -3.92 1.58 7.19
CA ILE A 250 -3.65 3.01 7.31
C ILE A 250 -4.60 3.84 6.43
N ALA A 251 -5.05 3.32 5.28
CA ALA A 251 -5.98 3.98 4.39
C ALA A 251 -7.32 4.30 5.06
N PHE A 252 -7.80 3.42 5.95
CA PHE A 252 -9.04 3.67 6.71
C PHE A 252 -8.87 4.79 7.74
N GLY A 253 -7.67 4.92 8.31
CA GLY A 253 -7.31 6.07 9.14
C GLY A 253 -7.33 7.38 8.34
N VAL A 254 -6.80 7.37 7.12
CA VAL A 254 -6.85 8.53 6.20
C VAL A 254 -8.30 8.92 5.89
N LEU A 255 -9.19 7.95 5.63
CA LEU A 255 -10.61 8.20 5.42
C LEU A 255 -11.26 8.86 6.65
N ALA A 256 -10.98 8.35 7.85
CA ALA A 256 -11.51 8.91 9.08
C ALA A 256 -11.09 10.38 9.27
N ASP A 257 -9.83 10.70 9.02
CA ASP A 257 -9.30 12.07 9.11
C ASP A 257 -9.90 12.98 8.01
N ALA A 258 -10.05 12.46 6.78
CA ALA A 258 -10.68 13.18 5.68
C ALA A 258 -12.15 13.52 6.00
N ALA A 259 -12.90 12.58 6.58
CA ALA A 259 -14.29 12.77 6.95
C ALA A 259 -14.46 13.89 8.01
N VAL A 260 -13.60 13.92 9.04
CA VAL A 260 -13.60 14.96 10.07
C VAL A 260 -13.33 16.33 9.48
N ARG A 261 -12.30 16.46 8.64
CA ARG A 261 -11.94 17.73 8.01
C ARG A 261 -13.02 18.23 7.05
N THR A 262 -13.62 17.32 6.29
CA THR A 262 -14.68 17.62 5.32
C THR A 262 -15.97 18.10 6.00
N SER A 263 -16.38 17.44 7.09
CA SER A 263 -17.60 17.77 7.82
C SER A 263 -17.45 19.02 8.70
N ARG A 264 -16.22 19.41 9.06
CA ARG A 264 -15.93 20.38 10.12
C ARG A 264 -16.66 20.06 11.43
N GLY A 265 -16.97 18.81 11.63
CA GLY A 265 -17.72 18.27 12.75
C GLY A 265 -16.85 17.43 13.68
N ARG A 266 -17.48 16.97 14.78
CA ARG A 266 -16.85 15.99 15.67
C ARG A 266 -17.06 14.58 15.12
N GLN A 267 -16.15 13.67 15.43
CA GLN A 267 -16.37 12.22 15.22
C GLN A 267 -17.21 11.68 16.38
N PRO A 268 -18.53 11.49 16.23
CA PRO A 268 -19.38 11.14 17.36
C PRO A 268 -19.13 9.72 17.87
N LEU A 269 -18.64 8.83 17.02
CA LEU A 269 -18.49 7.39 17.28
C LEU A 269 -17.03 6.93 17.15
N ARG A 270 -16.08 7.82 17.50
CA ARG A 270 -14.64 7.54 17.41
C ARG A 270 -14.25 6.23 18.12
N GLY A 271 -14.80 5.96 19.30
CA GLY A 271 -14.52 4.72 20.03
C GLY A 271 -14.85 3.47 19.21
N LEU A 272 -15.92 3.50 18.43
CA LEU A 272 -16.32 2.39 17.56
C LEU A 272 -15.34 2.21 16.38
N MET A 273 -14.81 3.32 15.81
CA MET A 273 -13.75 3.25 14.78
C MET A 273 -12.46 2.66 15.33
N LEU A 274 -12.09 2.98 16.58
CA LEU A 274 -10.91 2.37 17.22
C LEU A 274 -11.12 0.88 17.45
N VAL A 275 -12.33 0.46 17.86
CA VAL A 275 -12.68 -0.97 17.95
C VAL A 275 -12.60 -1.62 16.58
N GLY A 276 -13.15 -1.00 15.54
CA GLY A 276 -13.04 -1.48 14.15
C GLY A 276 -11.59 -1.70 13.74
N ALA A 277 -10.73 -0.68 13.88
CA ALA A 277 -9.32 -0.81 13.58
C ALA A 277 -8.62 -1.88 14.42
N GLY A 278 -9.02 -2.05 15.70
CA GLY A 278 -8.52 -3.10 16.59
C GLY A 278 -8.91 -4.52 16.15
N ILE A 279 -10.11 -4.70 15.61
CA ILE A 279 -10.58 -6.00 15.06
C ILE A 279 -9.66 -6.49 13.94
N ALA A 280 -9.10 -5.59 13.14
CA ALA A 280 -8.13 -5.95 12.12
C ALA A 280 -6.89 -6.64 12.69
N ALA A 281 -6.54 -6.46 13.97
CA ALA A 281 -5.43 -7.15 14.60
C ALA A 281 -5.60 -8.69 14.65
N VAL A 282 -6.83 -9.21 14.54
CA VAL A 282 -7.10 -10.66 14.46
C VAL A 282 -6.37 -11.27 13.26
N VAL A 283 -6.28 -10.54 12.16
CA VAL A 283 -5.58 -10.95 10.94
C VAL A 283 -4.10 -11.24 11.18
N ILE A 284 -3.45 -10.53 12.11
CA ILE A 284 -2.04 -10.73 12.43
C ILE A 284 -1.77 -12.17 12.88
N PHE A 285 -2.68 -12.77 13.65
CA PHE A 285 -2.55 -14.17 14.07
C PHE A 285 -2.67 -15.14 12.88
N GLY A 286 -3.62 -14.91 11.96
CA GLY A 286 -3.74 -15.66 10.72
C GLY A 286 -2.49 -15.54 9.84
N SER A 287 -1.92 -14.33 9.76
CA SER A 287 -0.70 -14.03 9.00
C SER A 287 0.50 -14.82 9.49
N VAL A 288 0.72 -14.84 10.79
CA VAL A 288 1.89 -15.53 11.39
C VAL A 288 1.82 -17.05 11.19
N THR A 289 0.62 -17.61 11.14
CA THR A 289 0.44 -19.06 10.90
C THR A 289 0.65 -19.45 9.43
N GLN A 290 0.68 -18.49 8.50
CA GLN A 290 0.87 -18.70 7.05
C GLN A 290 -0.20 -19.61 6.42
N GLN A 291 -1.32 -19.82 7.08
CA GLN A 291 -2.39 -20.72 6.61
C GLN A 291 -3.47 -19.95 5.87
N ALA A 292 -3.87 -20.50 4.73
CA ALA A 292 -5.13 -20.13 4.10
C ALA A 292 -6.27 -20.84 4.84
N HIS A 293 -7.15 -20.09 5.48
CA HIS A 293 -8.30 -20.67 6.20
C HIS A 293 -9.46 -20.82 5.21
N ILE A 294 -9.47 -21.96 4.51
CA ILE A 294 -10.48 -22.30 3.51
C ILE A 294 -11.72 -22.85 4.20
N PHE A 295 -12.88 -22.34 3.81
CA PHE A 295 -14.17 -22.89 4.21
C PHE A 295 -14.56 -24.05 3.27
N ALA A 296 -14.77 -25.22 3.83
CA ALA A 296 -15.28 -26.41 3.16
C ALA A 296 -16.50 -26.96 3.89
N LEU A 297 -17.49 -27.43 3.14
CA LEU A 297 -18.59 -28.19 3.69
C LEU A 297 -18.09 -29.60 4.04
N GLY A 298 -18.14 -29.97 5.32
CA GLY A 298 -17.79 -31.31 5.76
C GLY A 298 -18.98 -32.27 5.72
N ASP A 299 -18.71 -33.57 5.64
CA ASP A 299 -19.74 -34.62 5.65
C ASP A 299 -20.54 -34.66 6.96
N THR A 300 -20.06 -34.01 8.00
CA THR A 300 -20.70 -33.92 9.31
C THR A 300 -20.82 -32.45 9.75
N PRO A 301 -21.81 -32.10 10.61
CA PRO A 301 -21.90 -30.75 11.18
C PRO A 301 -20.62 -30.31 11.89
N PHE A 302 -19.93 -31.22 12.56
CA PHE A 302 -18.65 -30.94 13.23
C PHE A 302 -17.53 -30.66 12.21
N GLY A 303 -17.47 -31.40 11.10
CA GLY A 303 -16.54 -31.18 10.00
C GLY A 303 -16.70 -29.78 9.40
N THR A 304 -17.97 -29.37 9.15
CA THR A 304 -18.28 -28.03 8.66
C THR A 304 -17.89 -26.92 9.65
N VAL A 305 -18.18 -27.09 10.95
CA VAL A 305 -17.79 -26.10 11.99
C VAL A 305 -16.27 -25.97 12.09
N ARG A 306 -15.52 -27.05 11.93
CA ARG A 306 -14.05 -27.07 11.99
C ARG A 306 -13.41 -26.17 10.94
N THR A 307 -13.98 -26.05 9.74
CA THR A 307 -13.51 -25.16 8.66
C THR A 307 -14.13 -23.78 8.75
N LEU A 308 -15.43 -23.69 9.11
CA LEU A 308 -16.16 -22.43 9.19
C LEU A 308 -15.59 -21.48 10.24
N VAL A 309 -15.22 -21.98 11.43
CA VAL A 309 -14.75 -21.12 12.53
C VAL A 309 -13.46 -20.40 12.18
N PRO A 310 -12.38 -21.07 11.73
CA PRO A 310 -11.16 -20.38 11.30
C PRO A 310 -11.42 -19.43 10.09
N TYR A 311 -12.21 -19.89 9.12
CA TYR A 311 -12.59 -19.06 7.97
C TYR A 311 -13.30 -17.78 8.40
N ALA A 312 -14.34 -17.89 9.23
CA ALA A 312 -15.07 -16.73 9.72
C ALA A 312 -14.15 -15.79 10.53
N LEU A 313 -13.31 -16.34 11.40
CA LEU A 313 -12.41 -15.56 12.25
C LEU A 313 -11.38 -14.77 11.43
N PHE A 314 -10.76 -15.38 10.42
CA PHE A 314 -9.63 -14.80 9.70
C PHE A 314 -9.98 -14.16 8.35
N ASN A 315 -11.16 -14.46 7.77
CA ASN A 315 -11.60 -13.87 6.52
C ASN A 315 -12.82 -12.95 6.69
N LEU A 316 -13.83 -13.31 7.52
CA LEU A 316 -15.06 -12.52 7.65
C LEU A 316 -14.96 -11.45 8.74
N VAL A 317 -14.48 -11.80 9.93
CA VAL A 317 -14.34 -10.85 11.05
C VAL A 317 -13.49 -9.63 10.68
N PRO A 318 -12.37 -9.77 9.98
CA PRO A 318 -11.56 -8.62 9.56
C PRO A 318 -12.29 -7.64 8.65
N LEU A 319 -13.28 -8.08 7.86
CA LEU A 319 -14.11 -7.20 7.03
C LEU A 319 -14.92 -6.19 7.84
N LEU A 320 -15.16 -6.46 9.12
CA LEU A 320 -15.83 -5.51 10.01
C LEU A 320 -14.99 -4.25 10.25
N ALA A 321 -13.65 -4.36 10.19
CA ALA A 321 -12.76 -3.23 10.41
C ALA A 321 -12.98 -2.10 9.37
N PRO A 322 -12.81 -2.33 8.06
CA PRO A 322 -13.07 -1.33 7.03
C PRO A 322 -14.53 -0.89 7.03
N LEU A 323 -15.47 -1.83 7.17
CA LEU A 323 -16.90 -1.53 7.16
C LEU A 323 -17.29 -0.55 8.27
N ILE A 324 -16.87 -0.80 9.50
CA ILE A 324 -17.12 0.09 10.64
C ILE A 324 -16.54 1.47 10.38
N VAL A 325 -15.28 1.56 9.96
CA VAL A 325 -14.64 2.87 9.72
C VAL A 325 -15.33 3.63 8.59
N MET A 326 -15.71 2.97 7.50
CA MET A 326 -16.42 3.59 6.38
C MET A 326 -17.80 4.11 6.81
N VAL A 327 -18.61 3.26 7.45
CA VAL A 327 -19.95 3.65 7.90
C VAL A 327 -19.90 4.77 8.93
N MET A 328 -18.99 4.69 9.91
CA MET A 328 -18.84 5.73 10.93
C MET A 328 -18.32 7.05 10.33
N SER A 329 -17.46 6.99 9.31
CA SER A 329 -17.01 8.18 8.56
C SER A 329 -18.18 8.87 7.85
N LEU A 330 -19.05 8.11 7.18
CA LEU A 330 -20.26 8.64 6.55
C LEU A 330 -21.26 9.24 7.57
N LEU A 331 -21.46 8.57 8.70
CA LEU A 331 -22.30 9.09 9.79
C LEU A 331 -21.70 10.37 10.39
N GLY A 332 -20.37 10.45 10.48
CA GLY A 332 -19.66 11.64 10.93
C GLY A 332 -19.93 12.87 10.06
N LEU A 333 -20.16 12.71 8.76
CA LEU A 333 -20.51 13.82 7.86
C LEU A 333 -21.82 14.52 8.26
N ARG A 334 -22.78 13.79 8.85
CA ARG A 334 -24.07 14.35 9.29
C ARG A 334 -23.96 15.27 10.51
N THR A 335 -22.83 15.25 11.22
CA THR A 335 -22.66 16.04 12.45
C THR A 335 -22.19 17.46 12.21
N GLY A 336 -21.88 17.81 10.97
CA GLY A 336 -21.37 19.12 10.58
C GLY A 336 -22.06 19.68 9.34
N LYS A 337 -21.35 20.56 8.64
CA LYS A 337 -21.75 21.12 7.34
C LYS A 337 -20.78 20.60 6.27
N PRO A 338 -20.98 19.38 5.78
CA PRO A 338 -20.05 18.76 4.85
C PRO A 338 -19.99 19.56 3.55
N SER A 339 -18.79 19.76 3.04
CA SER A 339 -18.53 20.21 1.67
C SER A 339 -17.80 19.11 0.93
N LEU A 340 -18.13 18.90 -0.35
CA LEU A 340 -17.41 17.91 -1.14
C LEU A 340 -15.94 18.32 -1.23
N SER A 341 -15.04 17.47 -0.69
CA SER A 341 -13.60 17.68 -0.76
C SER A 341 -12.93 16.55 -1.53
N ALA A 342 -11.91 16.89 -2.30
CA ALA A 342 -11.13 15.93 -3.07
C ALA A 342 -10.50 14.86 -2.16
N ALA A 343 -10.02 15.27 -0.98
CA ALA A 343 -9.45 14.36 -0.01
C ALA A 343 -10.44 13.30 0.46
N PHE A 344 -11.70 13.69 0.75
CA PHE A 344 -12.73 12.74 1.16
C PHE A 344 -13.12 11.81 0.01
N VAL A 345 -13.33 12.34 -1.19
CA VAL A 345 -13.67 11.54 -2.38
C VAL A 345 -12.61 10.48 -2.64
N ALA A 346 -11.34 10.87 -2.72
CA ALA A 346 -10.24 9.94 -2.97
C ALA A 346 -10.14 8.87 -1.88
N SER A 347 -10.19 9.27 -0.60
CA SER A 347 -10.06 8.35 0.53
C SER A 347 -11.25 7.39 0.63
N PHE A 348 -12.47 7.86 0.34
CA PHE A 348 -13.69 7.04 0.39
C PHE A 348 -13.72 6.01 -0.74
N LEU A 349 -13.42 6.44 -1.97
CA LEU A 349 -13.30 5.53 -3.11
C LEU A 349 -12.18 4.51 -2.89
N GLY A 350 -11.01 4.96 -2.37
CA GLY A 350 -9.91 4.07 -2.03
C GLY A 350 -10.30 3.02 -0.99
N ALA A 351 -10.93 3.43 0.10
CA ALA A 351 -11.40 2.50 1.13
C ALA A 351 -12.44 1.51 0.58
N GLY A 352 -13.34 1.97 -0.30
CA GLY A 352 -14.31 1.11 -0.97
C GLY A 352 -13.65 0.06 -1.88
N MET A 353 -12.60 0.44 -2.63
CA MET A 353 -11.85 -0.50 -3.47
C MET A 353 -11.09 -1.53 -2.62
N ILE A 354 -10.43 -1.08 -1.54
CA ILE A 354 -9.79 -2.01 -0.60
C ILE A 354 -10.81 -2.99 -0.04
N PHE A 355 -11.97 -2.50 0.43
CA PHE A 355 -13.04 -3.36 0.95
C PHE A 355 -13.52 -4.39 -0.09
N THR A 356 -13.69 -3.97 -1.36
CA THR A 356 -14.06 -4.87 -2.47
C THR A 356 -13.02 -5.97 -2.69
N GLY A 357 -11.72 -5.63 -2.65
CA GLY A 357 -10.64 -6.60 -2.74
C GLY A 357 -10.65 -7.61 -1.59
N LEU A 358 -10.87 -7.12 -0.36
CA LEU A 358 -10.94 -7.98 0.84
C LEU A 358 -12.14 -8.94 0.80
N VAL A 359 -13.31 -8.47 0.32
CA VAL A 359 -14.49 -9.33 0.12
C VAL A 359 -14.20 -10.39 -0.94
N GLY A 360 -13.55 -9.99 -2.05
CA GLY A 360 -13.11 -10.94 -3.07
C GLY A 360 -12.15 -11.99 -2.52
N SER A 361 -11.17 -11.57 -1.73
CA SER A 361 -10.25 -12.51 -1.09
C SER A 361 -10.96 -13.49 -0.14
N ALA A 362 -11.95 -13.02 0.64
CA ALA A 362 -12.76 -13.90 1.47
C ALA A 362 -13.57 -14.90 0.61
N ALA A 363 -14.16 -14.44 -0.51
CA ALA A 363 -14.88 -15.33 -1.43
C ALA A 363 -13.96 -16.41 -2.04
N MET A 364 -12.73 -16.04 -2.41
CA MET A 364 -11.73 -16.98 -2.96
C MET A 364 -11.43 -18.16 -2.01
N HIS A 365 -11.54 -17.96 -0.70
CA HIS A 365 -11.31 -19.00 0.30
C HIS A 365 -12.56 -19.87 0.62
N VAL A 366 -13.61 -19.81 -0.19
CA VAL A 366 -14.74 -20.73 -0.14
C VAL A 366 -14.50 -21.85 -1.15
N GLU A 367 -14.23 -23.06 -0.67
CA GLU A 367 -13.82 -24.22 -1.49
C GLU A 367 -14.78 -24.48 -2.66
N SER A 368 -16.08 -24.42 -2.42
CA SER A 368 -17.10 -24.69 -3.46
C SER A 368 -17.16 -23.67 -4.60
N LEU A 369 -16.43 -22.55 -4.51
CA LEU A 369 -16.32 -21.57 -5.58
C LEU A 369 -15.14 -21.84 -6.53
N ASP A 370 -14.20 -22.69 -6.13
CA ASP A 370 -13.01 -23.13 -6.89
C ASP A 370 -12.20 -21.99 -7.52
N LEU A 371 -12.01 -20.90 -6.76
CA LEU A 371 -11.35 -19.68 -7.21
C LEU A 371 -9.85 -19.61 -6.89
N VAL A 372 -9.35 -20.54 -6.09
CA VAL A 372 -7.94 -20.59 -5.69
C VAL A 372 -7.07 -20.94 -6.90
N GLY A 373 -6.05 -20.13 -7.17
CA GLY A 373 -5.16 -20.34 -8.34
C GLY A 373 -5.66 -19.72 -9.62
N THR A 374 -6.83 -19.06 -9.62
CA THR A 374 -7.35 -18.31 -10.76
C THR A 374 -6.96 -16.82 -10.70
N VAL A 375 -7.17 -16.08 -11.80
CA VAL A 375 -6.97 -14.62 -11.87
C VAL A 375 -7.85 -13.83 -10.88
N PHE A 376 -8.83 -14.47 -10.27
CA PHE A 376 -9.67 -13.87 -9.23
C PHE A 376 -8.82 -13.35 -8.06
N GLY A 377 -7.80 -14.11 -7.63
CA GLY A 377 -6.88 -13.68 -6.57
C GLY A 377 -5.98 -12.52 -6.99
N GLU A 378 -5.56 -12.46 -8.26
CA GLU A 378 -4.83 -11.32 -8.80
C GLU A 378 -5.70 -10.06 -8.74
N ALA A 379 -6.95 -10.14 -9.16
CA ALA A 379 -7.92 -9.04 -9.13
C ALA A 379 -8.15 -8.53 -7.71
N ALA A 380 -8.33 -9.41 -6.73
CA ALA A 380 -8.49 -9.03 -5.32
C ALA A 380 -7.29 -8.20 -4.81
N THR A 381 -6.07 -8.63 -5.14
CA THR A 381 -4.84 -7.91 -4.78
C THR A 381 -4.77 -6.54 -5.46
N VAL A 382 -5.10 -6.44 -6.75
CA VAL A 382 -5.10 -5.17 -7.50
C VAL A 382 -6.13 -4.19 -6.90
N TYR A 383 -7.34 -4.65 -6.53
CA TYR A 383 -8.33 -3.83 -5.83
C TYR A 383 -7.77 -3.21 -4.55
N VAL A 384 -7.10 -4.01 -3.72
CA VAL A 384 -6.51 -3.51 -2.45
C VAL A 384 -5.40 -2.50 -2.74
N VAL A 385 -4.49 -2.81 -3.65
CA VAL A 385 -3.31 -1.97 -3.90
C VAL A 385 -3.69 -0.65 -4.58
N TYR A 386 -4.53 -0.69 -5.63
CA TYR A 386 -4.97 0.53 -6.31
C TYR A 386 -5.93 1.35 -5.44
N GLY A 387 -6.71 0.70 -4.58
CA GLY A 387 -7.48 1.37 -3.53
C GLY A 387 -6.57 2.10 -2.54
N ALA A 388 -5.42 1.53 -2.19
CA ALA A 388 -4.43 2.19 -1.36
C ALA A 388 -3.78 3.40 -2.08
N VAL A 389 -3.54 3.32 -3.40
CA VAL A 389 -3.09 4.47 -4.21
C VAL A 389 -4.12 5.60 -4.16
N LEU A 390 -5.41 5.28 -4.33
CA LEU A 390 -6.50 6.26 -4.18
C LEU A 390 -6.50 6.90 -2.79
N ALA A 391 -6.40 6.12 -1.72
CA ALA A 391 -6.31 6.64 -0.36
C ALA A 391 -5.08 7.54 -0.17
N ALA A 392 -3.97 7.22 -0.82
CA ALA A 392 -2.76 8.05 -0.80
C ALA A 392 -2.93 9.39 -1.52
N ILE A 393 -3.71 9.46 -2.61
CA ILE A 393 -4.11 10.73 -3.23
C ILE A 393 -4.89 11.57 -2.20
N GLY A 394 -5.80 10.95 -1.45
CA GLY A 394 -6.52 11.61 -0.36
C GLY A 394 -5.59 12.12 0.75
N ALA A 395 -4.67 11.28 1.22
CA ALA A 395 -3.68 11.66 2.23
C ALA A 395 -2.77 12.80 1.77
N ALA A 396 -2.27 12.75 0.52
CA ALA A 396 -1.48 13.81 -0.07
C ALA A 396 -2.27 15.13 -0.13
N THR A 397 -3.53 15.08 -0.54
CA THR A 397 -4.41 16.26 -0.59
C THR A 397 -4.61 16.89 0.78
N LEU A 398 -4.71 16.07 1.85
CA LEU A 398 -4.84 16.53 3.23
C LEU A 398 -3.55 17.18 3.77
N HIS A 399 -2.39 16.66 3.40
CA HIS A 399 -1.13 16.93 4.11
C HIS A 399 -0.06 17.62 3.27
N ILE A 400 -0.25 17.78 1.94
CA ILE A 400 0.76 18.36 1.04
C ILE A 400 1.16 19.80 1.46
N GLY A 401 0.25 20.52 2.10
CA GLY A 401 0.52 21.87 2.62
C GLY A 401 1.66 21.92 3.62
N SER A 402 1.90 20.85 4.39
CA SER A 402 3.04 20.75 5.31
C SER A 402 4.39 20.67 4.59
N LEU A 403 4.40 20.19 3.33
CA LEU A 403 5.60 20.07 2.49
C LEU A 403 5.84 21.30 1.62
N THR A 404 4.77 21.87 1.06
CA THR A 404 4.87 22.86 -0.02
C THR A 404 4.37 24.25 0.39
N GLY A 405 3.68 24.35 1.54
CA GLY A 405 2.96 25.56 1.94
C GLY A 405 1.73 25.86 1.06
N ARG A 406 1.25 24.90 0.27
CA ARG A 406 0.20 25.07 -0.74
C ARG A 406 -0.75 23.89 -0.76
N SER A 407 -2.02 24.15 -1.10
CA SER A 407 -3.02 23.10 -1.30
C SER A 407 -3.08 22.66 -2.76
N LEU A 408 -3.49 21.40 -2.99
CA LEU A 408 -3.83 20.93 -4.34
C LEU A 408 -5.18 21.49 -4.77
N PRO A 409 -5.40 21.69 -6.09
CA PRO A 409 -6.68 22.15 -6.61
C PRO A 409 -7.73 21.04 -6.51
N GLU A 410 -8.90 21.36 -5.94
CA GLU A 410 -9.97 20.38 -5.64
C GLU A 410 -10.48 19.64 -6.88
N VAL A 411 -10.88 20.39 -7.94
CA VAL A 411 -11.50 19.78 -9.14
C VAL A 411 -10.57 18.81 -9.88
N PRO A 412 -9.32 19.17 -10.21
CA PRO A 412 -8.39 18.23 -10.83
C PRO A 412 -8.14 16.97 -9.99
N VAL A 413 -8.04 17.10 -8.65
CA VAL A 413 -7.84 15.94 -7.79
C VAL A 413 -9.09 15.05 -7.77
N ILE A 414 -10.31 15.61 -7.74
CA ILE A 414 -11.54 14.82 -7.85
C ILE A 414 -11.58 14.05 -9.16
N LEU A 415 -11.29 14.72 -10.29
CA LEU A 415 -11.27 14.05 -11.60
C LEU A 415 -10.24 12.92 -11.67
N LEU A 416 -9.03 13.16 -11.16
CA LEU A 416 -8.00 12.11 -11.10
C LEU A 416 -8.41 10.96 -10.18
N SER A 417 -9.11 11.24 -9.07
CA SER A 417 -9.63 10.20 -8.18
C SER A 417 -10.72 9.35 -8.85
N LEU A 418 -11.60 9.97 -9.64
CA LEU A 418 -12.60 9.23 -10.41
C LEU A 418 -11.96 8.40 -11.55
N LEU A 419 -10.93 8.92 -12.21
CA LEU A 419 -10.17 8.15 -13.20
C LEU A 419 -9.41 7.00 -12.55
N ALA A 420 -8.79 7.20 -11.38
CA ALA A 420 -8.14 6.13 -10.63
C ALA A 420 -9.13 5.05 -10.17
N PHE A 421 -10.33 5.45 -9.74
CA PHE A 421 -11.42 4.52 -9.43
C PHE A 421 -11.80 3.70 -10.66
N GLY A 422 -12.04 4.35 -11.80
CA GLY A 422 -12.32 3.66 -13.07
C GLY A 422 -11.20 2.72 -13.50
N ALA A 423 -9.93 3.17 -13.39
CA ALA A 423 -8.76 2.35 -13.67
C ALA A 423 -8.70 1.10 -12.78
N THR A 424 -9.01 1.25 -11.48
CA THR A 424 -9.05 0.11 -10.53
C THR A 424 -10.11 -0.90 -10.93
N VAL A 425 -11.32 -0.43 -11.26
CA VAL A 425 -12.42 -1.31 -11.69
C VAL A 425 -12.07 -2.02 -13.00
N LEU A 426 -11.53 -1.31 -13.99
CA LEU A 426 -11.12 -1.91 -15.27
C LEU A 426 -9.99 -2.93 -15.09
N ALA A 427 -9.01 -2.65 -14.21
CA ALA A 427 -7.87 -3.54 -13.97
C ALA A 427 -8.23 -4.79 -13.13
N SER A 428 -9.42 -4.85 -12.52
CA SER A 428 -9.74 -5.90 -11.55
C SER A 428 -11.05 -6.62 -11.83
N LEU A 429 -12.17 -5.90 -12.04
CA LEU A 429 -13.49 -6.51 -12.17
C LEU A 429 -13.59 -7.58 -13.28
N PRO A 430 -13.00 -7.37 -14.49
CA PRO A 430 -13.06 -8.40 -15.51
C PRO A 430 -12.36 -9.70 -15.11
N HIS A 431 -11.27 -9.62 -14.33
CA HIS A 431 -10.59 -10.80 -13.81
C HIS A 431 -11.38 -11.50 -12.69
N TYR A 432 -12.27 -10.81 -11.95
CA TYR A 432 -13.21 -11.50 -11.07
C TYR A 432 -14.15 -12.41 -11.89
N VAL A 433 -14.65 -11.91 -13.02
CA VAL A 433 -15.51 -12.71 -13.89
C VAL A 433 -14.73 -13.84 -14.57
N ALA A 434 -13.53 -13.53 -15.10
CA ALA A 434 -12.68 -14.53 -15.77
C ALA A 434 -12.20 -15.62 -14.82
N GLY A 435 -12.05 -15.32 -13.51
CA GLY A 435 -11.76 -16.32 -12.50
C GLY A 435 -12.85 -17.36 -12.30
N PHE A 436 -14.14 -16.97 -12.43
CA PHE A 436 -15.25 -17.92 -12.47
C PHE A 436 -15.36 -18.70 -13.79
N LEU A 437 -14.59 -18.32 -14.80
CA LEU A 437 -14.41 -19.04 -16.07
C LEU A 437 -13.09 -19.83 -16.08
N ASP A 438 -12.54 -20.12 -14.91
CA ASP A 438 -11.36 -20.94 -14.65
C ASP A 438 -10.07 -20.41 -15.31
N GLN A 439 -9.99 -19.11 -15.63
CA GLN A 439 -8.73 -18.52 -16.11
C GLN A 439 -7.66 -18.61 -15.01
N PRO A 440 -6.55 -19.34 -15.25
CA PRO A 440 -5.52 -19.55 -14.25
C PRO A 440 -4.68 -18.30 -14.01
N ALA A 441 -4.19 -18.14 -12.76
CA ALA A 441 -3.26 -17.07 -12.40
C ALA A 441 -1.83 -17.38 -12.87
N GLY A 442 -1.05 -16.33 -13.13
CA GLY A 442 0.39 -16.46 -13.39
C GLY A 442 0.78 -17.07 -14.73
N VAL A 443 -0.17 -17.26 -15.63
CA VAL A 443 0.07 -17.78 -16.99
C VAL A 443 -0.59 -16.88 -18.03
N ALA A 444 -0.07 -16.90 -19.27
CA ALA A 444 -0.62 -16.13 -20.38
C ALA A 444 -1.20 -17.02 -21.49
N SER A 445 -1.03 -18.34 -21.41
CA SER A 445 -1.51 -19.30 -22.43
C SER A 445 -1.83 -20.65 -21.78
N GLY A 446 -2.41 -21.56 -22.57
CA GLY A 446 -2.73 -22.92 -22.11
C GLY A 446 -4.12 -23.03 -21.47
N TYR A 447 -4.99 -22.04 -21.65
CA TYR A 447 -6.39 -22.02 -21.24
C TYR A 447 -7.28 -21.55 -22.40
N ASP A 448 -8.60 -21.71 -22.28
CA ASP A 448 -9.54 -21.20 -23.27
C ASP A 448 -9.65 -19.67 -23.15
N ASP A 449 -9.07 -18.96 -24.11
CA ASP A 449 -9.07 -17.48 -24.20
C ASP A 449 -10.20 -16.95 -25.09
N SER A 450 -11.09 -17.83 -25.56
CA SER A 450 -12.22 -17.46 -26.41
C SER A 450 -13.26 -16.62 -25.68
N GLY A 451 -14.03 -15.84 -26.41
CA GLY A 451 -15.19 -15.11 -25.90
C GLY A 451 -14.86 -14.01 -24.89
N PHE A 452 -15.41 -14.11 -23.67
CA PHE A 452 -15.28 -13.06 -22.65
C PHE A 452 -13.86 -12.96 -22.09
N VAL A 453 -13.13 -14.07 -21.98
CA VAL A 453 -11.80 -14.09 -21.32
C VAL A 453 -10.80 -13.20 -22.06
N GLY A 454 -10.73 -13.29 -23.38
CA GLY A 454 -9.88 -12.39 -24.18
C GLY A 454 -10.26 -10.91 -24.01
N VAL A 455 -11.57 -10.59 -24.05
CA VAL A 455 -12.05 -9.22 -23.83
C VAL A 455 -11.72 -8.74 -22.41
N ALA A 456 -11.86 -9.61 -21.42
CA ALA A 456 -11.51 -9.30 -20.03
C ALA A 456 -10.02 -8.92 -19.88
N ASN A 457 -9.12 -9.68 -20.49
CA ASN A 457 -7.68 -9.41 -20.46
C ASN A 457 -7.34 -8.06 -21.13
N LEU A 458 -8.00 -7.71 -22.24
CA LEU A 458 -7.83 -6.39 -22.88
C LEU A 458 -8.28 -5.26 -21.93
N ILE A 459 -9.45 -5.38 -21.31
CA ILE A 459 -9.96 -4.37 -20.40
C ILE A 459 -9.02 -4.22 -19.20
N VAL A 460 -8.50 -5.31 -18.67
CA VAL A 460 -7.52 -5.30 -17.56
C VAL A 460 -6.23 -4.59 -17.98
N ALA A 461 -5.69 -4.88 -19.17
CA ALA A 461 -4.52 -4.17 -19.71
C ALA A 461 -4.74 -2.65 -19.77
N LEU A 462 -5.90 -2.22 -20.31
CA LEU A 462 -6.26 -0.81 -20.37
C LEU A 462 -6.42 -0.18 -18.97
N GLY A 463 -6.98 -0.92 -18.02
CA GLY A 463 -7.10 -0.50 -16.62
C GLY A 463 -5.74 -0.22 -15.96
N HIS A 464 -4.77 -1.11 -16.15
CA HIS A 464 -3.40 -0.94 -15.66
C HIS A 464 -2.70 0.26 -16.33
N ALA A 465 -2.82 0.40 -17.65
CA ALA A 465 -2.27 1.54 -18.39
C ALA A 465 -2.89 2.86 -17.91
N LEU A 466 -4.20 2.91 -17.70
CA LEU A 466 -4.90 4.09 -17.18
C LEU A 466 -4.43 4.45 -15.77
N MET A 467 -4.21 3.48 -14.89
CA MET A 467 -3.68 3.75 -13.55
C MET A 467 -2.28 4.37 -13.62
N ALA A 468 -1.40 3.86 -14.48
CA ALA A 468 -0.08 4.47 -14.69
C ALA A 468 -0.19 5.94 -15.14
N LEU A 469 -1.09 6.25 -16.09
CA LEU A 469 -1.34 7.62 -16.53
C LEU A 469 -1.88 8.52 -15.40
N VAL A 470 -2.79 8.02 -14.57
CA VAL A 470 -3.30 8.75 -13.39
C VAL A 470 -2.17 9.08 -12.42
N VAL A 471 -1.27 8.14 -12.13
CA VAL A 471 -0.13 8.37 -11.23
C VAL A 471 0.79 9.44 -11.81
N VAL A 472 1.12 9.39 -13.11
CA VAL A 472 1.91 10.44 -13.79
C VAL A 472 1.22 11.79 -13.68
N ALA A 473 -0.07 11.86 -13.99
CA ALA A 473 -0.84 13.10 -13.95
C ALA A 473 -0.91 13.69 -12.52
N PHE A 474 -1.08 12.83 -11.51
CA PHE A 474 -1.08 13.26 -10.11
C PHE A 474 0.29 13.81 -9.67
N LEU A 475 1.39 13.12 -10.01
CA LEU A 475 2.74 13.60 -9.74
C LEU A 475 3.02 14.94 -10.45
N ALA A 476 2.59 15.08 -11.71
CA ALA A 476 2.70 16.34 -12.45
C ALA A 476 1.89 17.46 -11.78
N LEU A 477 0.68 17.17 -11.29
CA LEU A 477 -0.14 18.12 -10.55
C LEU A 477 0.54 18.58 -9.25
N VAL A 478 1.13 17.66 -8.50
CA VAL A 478 1.91 17.97 -7.28
C VAL A 478 3.12 18.87 -7.60
N VAL A 479 3.83 18.60 -8.69
CA VAL A 479 4.95 19.45 -9.12
C VAL A 479 4.48 20.82 -9.57
N ALA A 480 3.40 20.89 -10.35
CA ALA A 480 2.83 22.12 -10.85
C ALA A 480 2.31 23.01 -9.70
N SER A 481 1.72 22.42 -8.67
CA SER A 481 1.22 23.15 -7.50
C SER A 481 2.32 23.94 -6.76
N ARG A 482 3.58 23.51 -6.85
CA ARG A 482 4.73 24.21 -6.27
C ARG A 482 5.01 25.57 -6.92
N ARG A 483 4.52 25.80 -8.15
CA ARG A 483 4.73 27.04 -8.92
C ARG A 483 3.57 28.03 -8.79
N GLY A 484 2.43 27.62 -8.23
CA GLY A 484 1.24 28.47 -8.04
C GLY A 484 1.39 29.46 -6.86
N GLU A 485 0.41 30.36 -6.66
CA GLU A 485 0.38 31.29 -5.52
C GLU A 485 0.22 30.55 -4.18
N ALA A 486 0.87 31.04 -3.11
CA ALA A 486 0.71 30.52 -1.77
C ALA A 486 -0.73 30.75 -1.31
N VAL A 487 -1.49 29.67 -1.10
CA VAL A 487 -2.81 29.75 -0.51
C VAL A 487 -2.64 29.81 1.00
N ALA A 488 -3.12 30.87 1.64
CA ALA A 488 -3.17 30.96 3.10
C ALA A 488 -3.87 29.72 3.65
N ASP A 489 -3.28 29.15 4.67
CA ASP A 489 -3.65 27.87 5.26
C ASP A 489 -5.11 27.88 5.77
N ARG A 490 -6.07 27.62 4.89
CA ARG A 490 -7.50 27.56 5.23
C ARG A 490 -7.82 26.40 6.19
N TYR A 491 -6.86 25.51 6.40
CA TYR A 491 -7.04 24.28 7.19
C TYR A 491 -6.34 24.32 8.55
N ALA A 492 -5.40 25.25 8.78
CA ALA A 492 -4.72 25.36 10.07
C ALA A 492 -5.61 25.95 11.19
N ALA A 493 -6.63 26.72 10.83
CA ALA A 493 -7.52 27.36 11.81
C ALA A 493 -8.63 26.47 12.37
N GLY A 494 -8.81 25.24 11.86
CA GLY A 494 -9.87 24.31 12.29
C GLY A 494 -9.41 23.16 13.18
N ALA A 495 -8.14 23.10 13.55
CA ALA A 495 -7.58 21.98 14.32
C ALA A 495 -7.56 22.20 15.85
N VAL A 496 -8.11 23.31 16.33
CA VAL A 496 -8.18 23.61 17.77
C VAL A 496 -9.64 23.88 18.13
N SER A 497 -10.34 22.83 18.51
CA SER A 497 -11.38 22.81 19.56
C SER A 497 -11.96 21.39 19.70
#